data_23076514e6dec7ac2890b1a8f8896185
#
_entry.id   23076514e6dec7ac2890b1a8f8896185
#
_cell.length_a   1.000
_cell.length_b   1.000
_cell.length_c   1.000
_cell.angle_alpha   90.00
_cell.angle_beta   90.00
_cell.angle_gamma   90.00
#
_symmetry.space_group_name_H-M   'P 1'
#
loop_
_entity.id
_entity.type
_entity.pdbx_description
1 polymer ?
#
loop_
_entity_poly.entity_id
_entity_poly.type
_entity_poly.pdbx_seq_one_letter_code
_entity_poly.pdbx_strand_id
1 'polypeptide(L)'
;MVCECVASVLATGWTELEVVVVDDCSPDNTEDELKRRFGEDRRVHYLRNARNSFQAVSRNNGARMATGDYLFFLDDDNKVDTDIFTELIAAFERHPDAGLVAPLAVHQRPGKENVIWTLGSDFNRWTSQPRDKGANLPFLPENMTETDYATTYSPNAFMVPRAIFEKVGGFSEYYVAIFEESDFGWRIIESGHTAFIAPKARTDHYGYLEPGCVSQLRQLGIERPQRTYYFARNRLVFARRHFNFFQILSVAFVFAPLSAVYYCAVALKSRRADIAWAYLKGTLVGIFGVWKRH
;
A
#
# COMPACT_ATOMS: atom_id res chain seq x y z
N MET A 1 -8.24 6.04 15.04
CA MET A 1 -6.89 5.90 14.44
C MET A 1 -6.58 7.08 13.52
N VAL A 2 -7.44 7.44 12.58
CA VAL A 2 -7.18 8.57 11.64
C VAL A 2 -6.81 9.87 12.36
N CYS A 3 -7.48 10.23 13.45
CA CYS A 3 -7.14 11.45 14.21
C CYS A 3 -5.74 11.41 14.84
N GLU A 4 -5.25 10.23 15.24
CA GLU A 4 -3.90 10.05 15.76
C GLU A 4 -2.85 10.11 14.64
N CYS A 5 -3.19 9.59 13.46
CA CYS A 5 -2.38 9.70 12.25
C CYS A 5 -2.21 11.19 11.87
N VAL A 6 -3.31 11.92 11.69
CA VAL A 6 -3.30 13.38 11.39
C VAL A 6 -2.52 14.16 12.44
N ALA A 7 -2.73 13.87 13.73
CA ALA A 7 -2.00 14.55 14.81
C ALA A 7 -0.47 14.32 14.72
N SER A 8 -0.02 13.09 14.37
CA SER A 8 1.40 12.80 14.22
C SER A 8 2.02 13.56 13.04
N VAL A 9 1.29 13.69 11.92
CA VAL A 9 1.73 14.48 10.76
C VAL A 9 1.86 15.96 11.11
N LEU A 10 0.85 16.53 11.78
CA LEU A 10 0.85 17.95 12.19
C LEU A 10 1.94 18.26 13.23
N ALA A 11 2.38 17.25 13.99
CA ALA A 11 3.42 17.38 15.02
C ALA A 11 4.85 17.34 14.45
N THR A 12 5.05 17.08 13.16
CA THR A 12 6.39 17.01 12.53
C THR A 12 7.14 18.35 12.52
N GLY A 13 6.46 19.46 12.80
CA GLY A 13 7.07 20.79 12.73
C GLY A 13 7.32 21.30 11.30
N TRP A 14 7.02 20.52 10.27
CA TRP A 14 7.07 20.97 8.88
C TRP A 14 5.95 21.96 8.62
N THR A 15 6.29 23.21 8.23
CA THR A 15 5.30 24.30 8.14
C THR A 15 4.57 24.33 6.80
N GLU A 16 5.27 23.98 5.74
CA GLU A 16 4.76 23.98 4.36
C GLU A 16 4.09 22.64 4.03
N LEU A 17 3.02 22.29 4.75
CA LEU A 17 2.25 21.08 4.52
C LEU A 17 0.75 21.32 4.57
N GLU A 18 0.02 20.53 3.82
CA GLU A 18 -1.42 20.30 3.94
C GLU A 18 -1.70 18.82 4.16
N VAL A 19 -2.79 18.52 4.85
CA VAL A 19 -3.26 17.14 5.09
C VAL A 19 -4.63 16.98 4.46
N VAL A 20 -4.72 16.15 3.43
CA VAL A 20 -6.01 15.80 2.80
C VAL A 20 -6.46 14.45 3.31
N VAL A 21 -7.47 14.43 4.19
CA VAL A 21 -8.10 13.22 4.68
C VAL A 21 -9.23 12.82 3.75
N VAL A 22 -9.09 11.68 3.08
CA VAL A 22 -10.11 11.13 2.21
C VAL A 22 -10.85 10.00 2.90
N ASP A 23 -12.09 10.25 3.29
CA ASP A 23 -13.00 9.26 3.88
C ASP A 23 -13.73 8.47 2.80
N ASP A 24 -13.44 7.17 2.71
CA ASP A 24 -14.04 6.29 1.71
C ASP A 24 -15.42 5.75 2.14
N CYS A 25 -16.29 6.67 2.56
CA CYS A 25 -17.67 6.39 3.00
C CYS A 25 -17.72 5.56 4.30
N SER A 26 -16.94 5.95 5.32
CA SER A 26 -16.94 5.31 6.64
C SER A 26 -18.33 5.34 7.27
N PRO A 27 -18.77 4.23 7.89
CA PRO A 27 -20.09 4.14 8.51
C PRO A 27 -20.13 4.73 9.95
N ASP A 28 -19.00 5.15 10.49
CA ASP A 28 -18.81 5.63 11.85
C ASP A 28 -18.80 7.17 11.92
N ASN A 29 -18.42 7.73 13.07
CA ASN A 29 -18.37 9.16 13.34
C ASN A 29 -17.01 9.81 12.96
N THR A 30 -16.28 9.23 11.99
CA THR A 30 -14.95 9.72 11.57
C THR A 30 -14.98 11.20 11.19
N GLU A 31 -15.99 11.66 10.44
CA GLU A 31 -16.13 13.05 10.01
C GLU A 31 -16.27 14.00 11.21
N ASP A 32 -17.15 13.67 12.17
CA ASP A 32 -17.40 14.50 13.35
C ASP A 32 -16.16 14.59 14.24
N GLU A 33 -15.43 13.50 14.41
CA GLU A 33 -14.20 13.47 15.20
C GLU A 33 -13.09 14.31 14.54
N LEU A 34 -12.93 14.24 13.23
CA LEU A 34 -11.96 15.07 12.50
C LEU A 34 -12.32 16.54 12.59
N LYS A 35 -13.59 16.91 12.38
CA LYS A 35 -14.06 18.30 12.54
C LYS A 35 -13.86 18.82 13.95
N ARG A 36 -14.16 18.00 14.97
CA ARG A 36 -13.99 18.37 16.38
C ARG A 36 -12.52 18.63 16.75
N ARG A 37 -11.57 17.83 16.21
CA ARG A 37 -10.15 17.92 16.57
C ARG A 37 -9.36 18.89 15.71
N PHE A 38 -9.69 19.01 14.44
CA PHE A 38 -8.87 19.71 13.45
C PHE A 38 -9.67 20.72 12.60
N GLY A 39 -10.95 20.93 12.87
CA GLY A 39 -11.81 21.78 12.04
C GLY A 39 -11.37 23.23 11.92
N GLU A 40 -10.54 23.72 12.86
CA GLU A 40 -9.96 25.06 12.82
C GLU A 40 -8.53 25.11 12.25
N ASP A 41 -7.88 23.95 12.03
CA ASP A 41 -6.55 23.90 11.42
C ASP A 41 -6.67 23.99 9.90
N ARG A 42 -6.28 25.13 9.35
CA ARG A 42 -6.37 25.43 7.90
C ARG A 42 -5.56 24.50 7.02
N ARG A 43 -4.64 23.73 7.58
CA ARG A 43 -3.84 22.74 6.87
C ARG A 43 -4.59 21.44 6.65
N VAL A 44 -5.70 21.20 7.37
CA VAL A 44 -6.45 19.92 7.30
C VAL A 44 -7.68 20.08 6.44
N HIS A 45 -7.75 19.30 5.37
CA HIS A 45 -8.85 19.24 4.45
C HIS A 45 -9.53 17.88 4.52
N TYR A 46 -10.86 17.87 4.53
CA TYR A 46 -11.64 16.64 4.56
C TYR A 46 -12.44 16.48 3.27
N LEU A 47 -12.34 15.28 2.69
CA LEU A 47 -13.08 14.89 1.50
C LEU A 47 -13.75 13.54 1.76
N ARG A 48 -15.07 13.43 1.55
CA ARG A 48 -15.82 12.19 1.66
C ARG A 48 -16.21 11.66 0.29
N ASN A 49 -15.88 10.42 -0.02
CA ASN A 49 -16.38 9.72 -1.20
C ASN A 49 -17.87 9.42 -1.05
N ALA A 50 -18.63 9.55 -2.15
CA ALA A 50 -20.08 9.28 -2.14
C ALA A 50 -20.43 7.80 -1.85
N ARG A 51 -19.48 6.91 -2.04
CA ARG A 51 -19.57 5.46 -1.77
C ARG A 51 -18.19 4.90 -1.49
N ASN A 52 -18.12 3.71 -0.91
CA ASN A 52 -16.86 2.99 -0.77
C ASN A 52 -16.29 2.68 -2.17
N SER A 53 -15.16 3.30 -2.50
CA SER A 53 -14.50 3.26 -3.80
C SER A 53 -13.11 2.64 -3.75
N PHE A 54 -12.65 2.25 -2.56
CA PHE A 54 -11.35 1.67 -2.25
C PHE A 54 -10.15 2.63 -2.41
N GLN A 55 -8.97 2.13 -2.08
CA GLN A 55 -7.75 2.91 -1.88
C GLN A 55 -7.29 3.66 -3.14
N ALA A 56 -7.31 3.03 -4.31
CA ALA A 56 -6.83 3.68 -5.54
C ALA A 56 -7.62 4.95 -5.88
N VAL A 57 -8.96 4.88 -5.78
CA VAL A 57 -9.85 6.03 -6.03
C VAL A 57 -9.66 7.10 -4.96
N SER A 58 -9.60 6.69 -3.69
CA SER A 58 -9.44 7.62 -2.57
C SER A 58 -8.11 8.37 -2.65
N ARG A 59 -6.99 7.67 -2.93
CA ARG A 59 -5.68 8.28 -3.11
C ARG A 59 -5.64 9.23 -4.33
N ASN A 60 -6.26 8.86 -5.44
CA ASN A 60 -6.38 9.74 -6.61
C ASN A 60 -7.22 10.99 -6.30
N ASN A 61 -8.32 10.85 -5.53
CA ASN A 61 -9.15 11.98 -5.12
C ASN A 61 -8.36 12.93 -4.21
N GLY A 62 -7.63 12.39 -3.24
CA GLY A 62 -6.75 13.18 -2.38
C GLY A 62 -5.67 13.92 -3.16
N ALA A 63 -5.00 13.24 -4.08
CA ALA A 63 -3.96 13.84 -4.91
C ALA A 63 -4.48 14.96 -5.82
N ARG A 64 -5.73 14.86 -6.32
CA ARG A 64 -6.36 15.94 -7.10
C ARG A 64 -6.70 17.17 -6.26
N MET A 65 -6.99 16.99 -4.99
CA MET A 65 -7.28 18.10 -4.06
C MET A 65 -6.00 18.77 -3.55
N ALA A 66 -4.97 17.98 -3.33
CA ALA A 66 -3.68 18.48 -2.82
C ALA A 66 -3.00 19.43 -3.82
N THR A 67 -2.21 20.38 -3.31
CA THR A 67 -1.53 21.45 -4.09
C THR A 67 0.01 21.40 -4.01
N GLY A 68 0.58 20.68 -3.01
CA GLY A 68 2.01 20.58 -2.77
C GLY A 68 2.80 19.94 -3.90
N ASP A 69 4.10 20.25 -4.00
CA ASP A 69 5.03 19.71 -5.01
C ASP A 69 5.34 18.22 -4.80
N TYR A 70 5.20 17.74 -3.57
CA TYR A 70 5.31 16.34 -3.20
C TYR A 70 3.97 15.83 -2.65
N LEU A 71 3.64 14.59 -2.98
CA LEU A 71 2.48 13.86 -2.47
C LEU A 71 2.98 12.77 -1.53
N PHE A 72 2.66 12.86 -0.25
CA PHE A 72 2.94 11.81 0.72
C PHE A 72 1.65 11.03 0.99
N PHE A 73 1.61 9.79 0.51
CA PHE A 73 0.50 8.87 0.76
C PHE A 73 0.75 8.14 2.08
N LEU A 74 -0.26 8.09 2.93
CA LEU A 74 -0.18 7.49 4.26
C LEU A 74 -1.52 6.84 4.62
N ASP A 75 -1.48 5.59 5.04
CA ASP A 75 -2.69 4.93 5.56
C ASP A 75 -3.01 5.42 6.98
N ASP A 76 -4.28 5.44 7.35
CA ASP A 76 -4.80 6.07 8.57
C ASP A 76 -4.47 5.32 9.88
N ASP A 77 -3.88 4.13 9.77
CA ASP A 77 -3.41 3.31 10.88
C ASP A 77 -1.92 3.44 11.16
N ASN A 78 -1.32 4.55 10.73
CA ASN A 78 0.07 4.89 10.95
C ASN A 78 0.27 6.09 11.87
N LYS A 79 1.45 6.15 12.48
CA LYS A 79 2.04 7.37 13.05
C LYS A 79 3.41 7.60 12.45
N VAL A 80 3.75 8.86 12.24
CA VAL A 80 5.03 9.25 11.65
C VAL A 80 5.95 9.86 12.70
N ASP A 81 7.26 9.67 12.53
CA ASP A 81 8.27 10.35 13.33
C ASP A 81 8.34 11.84 12.98
N THR A 82 8.83 12.67 13.92
CA THR A 82 8.81 14.14 13.81
C THR A 82 9.67 14.70 12.67
N ASP A 83 10.71 13.99 12.26
CA ASP A 83 11.67 14.37 11.23
C ASP A 83 11.42 13.70 9.87
N ILE A 84 10.30 12.98 9.74
CA ILE A 84 9.99 12.15 8.56
C ILE A 84 10.12 12.92 7.24
N PHE A 85 9.58 14.13 7.15
CA PHE A 85 9.63 14.89 5.90
C PHE A 85 11.03 15.38 5.58
N THR A 86 11.80 15.79 6.58
CA THR A 86 13.21 16.16 6.43
C THR A 86 14.02 15.02 5.86
N GLU A 87 13.84 13.80 6.38
CA GLU A 87 14.58 12.62 5.94
C GLU A 87 14.13 12.12 4.56
N LEU A 88 12.83 12.21 4.23
CA LEU A 88 12.33 11.85 2.90
C LEU A 88 12.83 12.82 1.83
N ILE A 89 12.82 14.14 2.09
CA ILE A 89 13.35 15.15 1.17
C ILE A 89 14.86 14.96 0.98
N ALA A 90 15.60 14.78 2.08
CA ALA A 90 17.04 14.48 1.99
C ALA A 90 17.35 13.22 1.17
N ALA A 91 16.47 12.20 1.18
CA ALA A 91 16.62 11.02 0.33
C ALA A 91 16.39 11.35 -1.15
N PHE A 92 15.45 12.23 -1.52
CA PHE A 92 15.31 12.72 -2.89
C PHE A 92 16.53 13.54 -3.34
N GLU A 93 17.13 14.32 -2.44
CA GLU A 93 18.38 15.06 -2.74
C GLU A 93 19.57 14.11 -2.99
N ARG A 94 19.66 13.00 -2.23
CA ARG A 94 20.67 11.95 -2.45
C ARG A 94 20.46 11.17 -3.75
N HIS A 95 19.19 11.04 -4.18
CA HIS A 95 18.77 10.27 -5.35
C HIS A 95 17.93 11.14 -6.30
N PRO A 96 18.53 12.02 -7.12
CA PRO A 96 17.78 12.94 -8.00
C PRO A 96 16.93 12.25 -9.07
N ASP A 97 17.19 10.97 -9.35
CA ASP A 97 16.42 10.12 -10.26
C ASP A 97 15.27 9.36 -9.55
N ALA A 98 15.13 9.53 -8.22
CA ALA A 98 14.07 8.88 -7.49
C ALA A 98 12.69 9.42 -7.86
N GLY A 99 11.78 8.53 -8.19
CA GLY A 99 10.36 8.82 -8.41
C GLY A 99 9.47 8.44 -7.22
N LEU A 100 10.00 7.68 -6.28
CA LEU A 100 9.33 7.28 -5.06
C LEU A 100 10.36 7.11 -3.94
N VAL A 101 10.10 7.72 -2.79
CA VAL A 101 10.84 7.46 -1.55
C VAL A 101 9.84 7.13 -0.46
N ALA A 102 10.09 6.04 0.25
CA ALA A 102 9.24 5.60 1.34
C ALA A 102 10.00 5.57 2.67
N PRO A 103 9.32 5.80 3.79
CA PRO A 103 9.91 5.59 5.10
C PRO A 103 10.04 4.11 5.41
N LEU A 104 10.88 3.79 6.40
CA LEU A 104 10.91 2.48 7.02
C LEU A 104 9.63 2.28 7.83
N ALA A 105 8.80 1.34 7.41
CA ALA A 105 7.59 0.97 8.14
C ALA A 105 7.89 -0.09 9.19
N VAL A 106 7.51 0.19 10.44
CA VAL A 106 7.69 -0.70 11.59
C VAL A 106 6.32 -1.11 12.13
N HIS A 107 6.08 -2.39 12.27
CA HIS A 107 4.86 -2.89 12.89
C HIS A 107 4.84 -2.63 14.40
N GLN A 108 3.72 -2.09 14.88
CA GLN A 108 3.42 -1.85 16.29
C GLN A 108 2.12 -2.55 16.72
N ARG A 109 1.75 -3.60 16.01
CA ARG A 109 0.53 -4.37 16.30
C ARG A 109 0.81 -5.50 17.28
N PRO A 110 -0.17 -5.94 18.08
CA PRO A 110 -0.01 -7.01 19.05
C PRO A 110 0.65 -8.28 18.47
N GLY A 111 1.75 -8.72 19.11
CA GLY A 111 2.57 -9.87 18.69
C GLY A 111 3.53 -9.60 17.52
N LYS A 112 3.63 -8.36 17.06
CA LYS A 112 4.61 -7.88 16.07
C LYS A 112 5.05 -6.44 16.39
N GLU A 113 5.27 -6.13 17.64
CA GLU A 113 5.78 -4.82 18.06
C GLU A 113 7.27 -4.71 17.71
N ASN A 114 7.67 -3.56 17.22
CA ASN A 114 9.03 -3.26 16.79
C ASN A 114 9.59 -4.28 15.78
N VAL A 115 8.77 -4.60 14.77
CA VAL A 115 9.16 -5.52 13.70
C VAL A 115 9.13 -4.79 12.36
N ILE A 116 10.23 -4.88 11.62
CA ILE A 116 10.34 -4.27 10.28
C ILE A 116 9.31 -4.90 9.35
N TRP A 117 8.53 -4.07 8.65
CA TRP A 117 7.67 -4.54 7.59
C TRP A 117 8.49 -4.92 6.37
N THR A 118 9.25 -3.98 5.82
CA THR A 118 10.15 -4.24 4.69
C THR A 118 11.28 -3.22 4.63
N LEU A 119 12.45 -3.67 4.20
CA LEU A 119 13.59 -2.85 3.76
C LEU A 119 13.64 -2.71 2.24
N GLY A 120 12.58 -3.04 1.55
CA GLY A 120 12.42 -2.98 0.12
C GLY A 120 11.64 -4.17 -0.40
N SER A 121 10.74 -3.90 -1.31
CA SER A 121 9.83 -4.88 -1.90
C SER A 121 10.11 -5.04 -3.38
N ASP A 122 10.04 -6.27 -3.87
CA ASP A 122 10.18 -6.64 -5.28
C ASP A 122 9.24 -7.80 -5.59
N PHE A 123 9.17 -8.21 -6.84
CA PHE A 123 8.36 -9.34 -7.28
C PHE A 123 9.19 -10.47 -7.88
N ASN A 124 8.83 -11.69 -7.52
CA ASN A 124 9.22 -12.83 -8.32
C ASN A 124 8.39 -12.85 -9.60
N ARG A 125 9.01 -12.55 -10.74
CA ARG A 125 8.33 -12.44 -12.05
C ARG A 125 7.73 -13.75 -12.55
N TRP A 126 8.18 -14.90 -12.04
CA TRP A 126 7.66 -16.22 -12.43
C TRP A 126 6.41 -16.64 -11.65
N THR A 127 6.21 -16.08 -10.45
CA THR A 127 5.09 -16.42 -9.56
C THR A 127 4.17 -15.24 -9.28
N SER A 128 4.59 -14.01 -9.62
CA SER A 128 3.94 -12.75 -9.24
C SER A 128 3.72 -12.65 -7.72
N GLN A 129 4.66 -13.19 -6.94
CA GLN A 129 4.65 -13.03 -5.48
C GLN A 129 5.55 -11.88 -5.06
N PRO A 130 5.09 -11.04 -4.11
CA PRO A 130 5.96 -10.05 -3.50
C PRO A 130 7.10 -10.74 -2.73
N ARG A 131 8.23 -10.07 -2.68
CA ARG A 131 9.42 -10.44 -1.89
C ARG A 131 9.81 -9.23 -1.07
N ASP A 132 9.53 -9.28 0.22
CA ASP A 132 9.85 -8.22 1.15
C ASP A 132 11.18 -8.52 1.85
N LYS A 133 12.19 -7.72 1.55
CA LYS A 133 13.52 -7.83 2.16
C LYS A 133 13.44 -7.40 3.62
N GLY A 134 14.12 -8.11 4.51
CA GLY A 134 14.16 -7.76 5.94
C GLY A 134 12.81 -7.88 6.67
N ALA A 135 11.78 -8.43 6.03
CA ALA A 135 10.47 -8.60 6.65
C ALA A 135 10.53 -9.47 7.91
N ASN A 136 9.84 -9.02 8.95
CA ASN A 136 9.79 -9.66 10.27
C ASN A 136 11.12 -9.69 11.06
N LEU A 137 12.16 -8.97 10.62
CA LEU A 137 13.32 -8.73 11.47
C LEU A 137 12.97 -7.76 12.60
N PRO A 138 13.55 -7.91 13.79
CA PRO A 138 13.42 -6.92 14.86
C PRO A 138 13.91 -5.55 14.36
N PHE A 139 13.16 -4.50 14.66
CA PHE A 139 13.64 -3.14 14.48
C PHE A 139 14.54 -2.77 15.66
N LEU A 140 15.75 -2.38 15.37
CA LEU A 140 16.71 -1.85 16.32
C LEU A 140 17.12 -0.44 15.88
N PRO A 141 17.31 0.53 16.78
CA PRO A 141 17.70 1.90 16.44
C PRO A 141 18.94 1.99 15.53
N GLU A 142 19.90 1.07 15.69
CA GLU A 142 21.07 0.94 14.84
C GLU A 142 20.76 0.51 13.40
N ASN A 143 19.54 0.06 13.11
CA ASN A 143 19.09 -0.24 11.74
C ASN A 143 18.66 1.02 10.96
N MET A 144 18.52 2.17 11.62
CA MET A 144 18.30 3.46 10.98
C MET A 144 19.62 3.97 10.39
N THR A 145 19.97 3.44 9.22
CA THR A 145 21.23 3.74 8.53
C THR A 145 21.09 4.88 7.54
N GLU A 146 22.23 5.47 7.14
CA GLU A 146 22.30 6.45 6.05
C GLU A 146 22.07 5.79 4.67
N THR A 147 22.13 4.47 4.57
CA THR A 147 22.02 3.75 3.31
C THR A 147 20.56 3.50 2.97
N ASP A 148 20.09 4.13 1.91
CA ASP A 148 18.76 3.91 1.37
C ASP A 148 18.68 2.56 0.63
N TYR A 149 17.57 1.85 0.78
CA TYR A 149 17.39 0.52 0.17
C TYR A 149 16.54 0.62 -1.09
N ALA A 150 17.06 0.11 -2.21
CA ALA A 150 16.30 0.05 -3.46
C ALA A 150 15.05 -0.84 -3.30
N THR A 151 13.93 -0.32 -3.77
CA THR A 151 12.63 -1.00 -3.78
C THR A 151 11.98 -0.88 -5.16
N THR A 152 10.94 -1.65 -5.42
CA THR A 152 10.07 -1.47 -6.59
C THR A 152 8.80 -0.71 -6.22
N TYR A 153 8.30 -0.90 -5.01
CA TYR A 153 7.15 -0.22 -4.46
C TYR A 153 7.27 -0.19 -2.93
N SER A 154 6.43 0.59 -2.28
CA SER A 154 6.24 0.53 -0.83
C SER A 154 4.77 0.38 -0.51
N PRO A 155 4.40 -0.54 0.39
CA PRO A 155 3.07 -0.55 0.96
C PRO A 155 2.94 0.60 1.97
N ASN A 156 1.69 1.06 2.20
CA ASN A 156 1.31 1.82 3.37
C ASN A 156 1.72 3.31 3.40
N ALA A 157 3.00 3.64 3.19
CA ALA A 157 3.49 5.03 3.23
C ALA A 157 4.59 5.26 2.19
N PHE A 158 4.49 6.33 1.40
CA PHE A 158 5.52 6.76 0.45
C PHE A 158 5.27 8.17 -0.07
N MET A 159 6.34 8.83 -0.45
CA MET A 159 6.34 10.17 -1.04
C MET A 159 6.72 10.10 -2.52
N VAL A 160 6.05 10.91 -3.34
CA VAL A 160 6.26 10.98 -4.79
C VAL A 160 6.22 12.45 -5.23
N PRO A 161 7.13 12.93 -6.08
CA PRO A 161 6.98 14.23 -6.72
C PRO A 161 5.68 14.30 -7.53
N ARG A 162 4.89 15.37 -7.38
CA ARG A 162 3.63 15.56 -8.10
C ARG A 162 3.78 15.35 -9.60
N ALA A 163 4.82 15.94 -10.20
CA ALA A 163 5.07 15.82 -11.64
C ALA A 163 5.23 14.36 -12.10
N ILE A 164 5.82 13.49 -11.26
CA ILE A 164 5.97 12.06 -11.56
C ILE A 164 4.63 11.34 -11.36
N PHE A 165 3.87 11.66 -10.30
CA PHE A 165 2.53 11.12 -10.08
C PHE A 165 1.61 11.39 -11.29
N GLU A 166 1.60 12.61 -11.78
CA GLU A 166 0.81 13.03 -12.94
C GLU A 166 1.31 12.36 -14.24
N LYS A 167 2.63 12.32 -14.46
CA LYS A 167 3.25 11.68 -15.62
C LYS A 167 2.89 10.22 -15.75
N VAL A 168 2.84 9.46 -14.64
CA VAL A 168 2.47 8.04 -14.66
C VAL A 168 0.95 7.82 -14.59
N GLY A 169 0.14 8.88 -14.44
CA GLY A 169 -1.33 8.84 -14.46
C GLY A 169 -1.98 8.39 -13.16
N GLY A 170 -1.32 8.58 -12.02
CA GLY A 170 -1.85 8.23 -10.69
C GLY A 170 -2.04 6.72 -10.47
N PHE A 171 -2.86 6.35 -9.48
CA PHE A 171 -3.17 4.95 -9.22
C PHE A 171 -4.17 4.38 -10.24
N SER A 172 -3.93 3.15 -10.68
CA SER A 172 -4.88 2.45 -11.57
C SER A 172 -6.09 1.96 -10.77
N GLU A 173 -7.23 2.61 -10.98
CA GLU A 173 -8.51 2.27 -10.33
C GLU A 173 -9.06 0.90 -10.75
N TYR A 174 -8.48 0.32 -11.80
CA TYR A 174 -8.83 -1.02 -12.29
C TYR A 174 -8.56 -2.13 -11.25
N TYR A 175 -7.54 -1.95 -10.40
CA TYR A 175 -7.22 -2.94 -9.36
C TYR A 175 -8.30 -2.99 -8.28
N VAL A 176 -8.99 -1.91 -7.98
CA VAL A 176 -9.97 -1.76 -6.91
C VAL A 176 -9.34 -1.90 -5.54
N ALA A 177 -8.77 -3.04 -5.22
CA ALA A 177 -8.04 -3.31 -3.98
C ALA A 177 -6.90 -4.28 -4.25
N ILE A 178 -5.76 -4.10 -3.58
CA ILE A 178 -4.54 -4.91 -3.67
C ILE A 178 -3.87 -4.82 -5.05
N PHE A 179 -2.55 -4.68 -5.08
CA PHE A 179 -1.69 -4.45 -6.24
C PHE A 179 -1.73 -3.04 -6.83
N GLU A 180 -2.58 -2.11 -6.38
CA GLU A 180 -2.57 -0.73 -6.86
C GLU A 180 -1.26 0.00 -6.56
N GLU A 181 -0.69 -0.19 -5.37
CA GLU A 181 0.63 0.37 -4.98
C GLU A 181 1.76 -0.29 -5.76
N SER A 182 1.69 -1.60 -5.93
CA SER A 182 2.67 -2.37 -6.68
C SER A 182 2.71 -1.95 -8.15
N ASP A 183 1.53 -1.79 -8.77
CA ASP A 183 1.39 -1.30 -10.14
C ASP A 183 1.89 0.14 -10.28
N PHE A 184 1.57 0.98 -9.31
CA PHE A 184 1.99 2.37 -9.30
C PHE A 184 3.52 2.50 -9.20
N GLY A 185 4.14 1.83 -8.24
CA GLY A 185 5.60 1.81 -8.10
C GLY A 185 6.29 1.23 -9.33
N TRP A 186 5.73 0.15 -9.90
CA TRP A 186 6.27 -0.44 -11.12
C TRP A 186 6.23 0.52 -12.31
N ARG A 187 5.14 1.26 -12.52
CA ARG A 187 5.05 2.28 -13.57
C ARG A 187 6.02 3.45 -13.38
N ILE A 188 6.34 3.80 -12.14
CA ILE A 188 7.41 4.77 -11.85
C ILE A 188 8.76 4.24 -12.35
N ILE A 189 9.10 2.98 -12.05
CA ILE A 189 10.34 2.35 -12.55
C ILE A 189 10.34 2.26 -14.09
N GLU A 190 9.24 1.83 -14.70
CA GLU A 190 9.11 1.76 -16.17
C GLU A 190 9.22 3.15 -16.84
N SER A 191 8.90 4.23 -16.13
CA SER A 191 9.06 5.60 -16.63
C SER A 191 10.48 6.15 -16.54
N GLY A 192 11.44 5.32 -16.08
CA GLY A 192 12.86 5.63 -16.00
C GLY A 192 13.33 6.21 -14.66
N HIS A 193 12.50 6.14 -13.63
CA HIS A 193 12.85 6.59 -12.28
C HIS A 193 13.22 5.41 -11.38
N THR A 194 13.85 5.71 -10.23
CA THR A 194 14.16 4.73 -9.18
C THR A 194 13.22 4.88 -7.98
N ALA A 195 13.24 3.90 -7.07
CA ALA A 195 12.48 3.96 -5.82
C ALA A 195 13.32 3.45 -4.65
N PHE A 196 13.18 4.08 -3.47
CA PHE A 196 13.95 3.77 -2.28
C PHE A 196 13.11 3.72 -1.00
N ILE A 197 13.57 2.91 -0.04
CA ILE A 197 13.21 3.04 1.38
C ILE A 197 14.32 3.86 2.04
N ALA A 198 13.97 4.94 2.70
CA ALA A 198 14.86 5.78 3.50
C ALA A 198 14.73 5.39 4.98
N PRO A 199 15.70 4.64 5.55
CA PRO A 199 15.54 4.06 6.90
C PRO A 199 15.52 5.09 8.03
N LYS A 200 16.03 6.29 7.79
CA LYS A 200 15.95 7.39 8.76
C LYS A 200 14.56 7.99 8.87
N ALA A 201 13.79 7.98 7.79
CA ALA A 201 12.37 8.29 7.84
C ALA A 201 11.61 7.08 8.37
N ARG A 202 10.80 7.22 9.40
CA ARG A 202 10.08 6.10 10.02
C ARG A 202 8.59 6.34 10.12
N THR A 203 7.83 5.26 9.90
CA THR A 203 6.41 5.16 10.25
C THR A 203 6.16 3.95 11.13
N ASP A 204 5.32 4.13 12.14
CA ASP A 204 4.80 3.06 12.99
C ASP A 204 3.41 2.65 12.51
N HIS A 205 3.27 1.39 12.08
CA HIS A 205 2.02 0.81 11.58
C HIS A 205 1.34 -0.04 12.66
N TYR A 206 0.18 0.43 13.13
CA TYR A 206 -0.56 -0.22 14.21
C TYR A 206 -1.50 -1.31 13.72
N GLY A 207 -2.13 -1.14 12.56
CA GLY A 207 -3.13 -2.06 12.01
C GLY A 207 -4.38 -2.18 12.87
N TYR A 208 -5.46 -2.68 12.28
CA TYR A 208 -6.73 -2.91 12.99
C TYR A 208 -6.80 -4.35 13.53
N LEU A 209 -5.89 -4.76 14.42
CA LEU A 209 -5.87 -6.10 15.00
C LEU A 209 -6.27 -6.08 16.46
N GLU A 210 -7.35 -6.80 16.80
CA GLU A 210 -7.62 -7.15 18.20
C GLU A 210 -6.68 -8.29 18.66
N PRO A 211 -6.14 -8.20 19.88
CA PRO A 211 -5.31 -9.27 20.44
C PRO A 211 -6.07 -10.60 20.48
N GLY A 212 -5.45 -11.68 20.05
CA GLY A 212 -5.95 -13.04 20.21
C GLY A 212 -6.87 -13.57 19.11
N CYS A 213 -7.23 -12.81 18.09
CA CYS A 213 -8.18 -13.21 17.04
C CYS A 213 -7.63 -13.22 15.62
N VAL A 214 -6.43 -13.79 15.41
CA VAL A 214 -5.84 -13.85 14.05
C VAL A 214 -6.07 -15.22 13.43
N SER A 215 -7.16 -15.35 12.66
CA SER A 215 -7.41 -16.56 11.88
C SER A 215 -6.34 -16.76 10.80
N GLN A 216 -6.10 -18.02 10.39
CA GLN A 216 -5.18 -18.34 9.29
C GLN A 216 -5.57 -17.60 7.99
N LEU A 217 -6.87 -17.43 7.72
CA LEU A 217 -7.35 -16.68 6.55
C LEU A 217 -6.94 -15.21 6.59
N ARG A 218 -6.94 -14.61 7.78
CA ARG A 218 -6.52 -13.22 7.96
C ARG A 218 -5.00 -13.07 7.81
N GLN A 219 -4.22 -14.01 8.32
CA GLN A 219 -2.76 -14.03 8.13
C GLN A 219 -2.39 -14.09 6.64
N LEU A 220 -3.22 -14.78 5.85
CA LEU A 220 -3.06 -14.89 4.40
C LEU A 220 -3.71 -13.73 3.62
N GLY A 221 -4.39 -12.79 4.30
CA GLY A 221 -5.06 -11.63 3.68
C GLY A 221 -6.32 -11.97 2.88
N ILE A 222 -6.95 -13.12 3.16
CA ILE A 222 -8.10 -13.65 2.39
C ILE A 222 -9.36 -13.86 3.24
N GLU A 223 -9.52 -13.18 4.37
CA GLU A 223 -10.68 -13.36 5.27
C GLU A 223 -12.01 -12.82 4.71
N ARG A 224 -11.97 -11.92 3.73
CA ARG A 224 -13.15 -11.30 3.10
C ARG A 224 -13.28 -11.72 1.64
N PRO A 225 -14.45 -12.22 1.18
CA PRO A 225 -14.61 -12.74 -0.18
C PRO A 225 -14.22 -11.73 -1.28
N GLN A 226 -14.64 -10.47 -1.12
CA GLN A 226 -14.31 -9.42 -2.10
C GLN A 226 -12.80 -9.18 -2.20
N ARG A 227 -12.11 -9.05 -1.06
CA ARG A 227 -10.64 -8.88 -1.02
C ARG A 227 -9.94 -10.10 -1.63
N THR A 228 -10.41 -11.30 -1.30
CA THR A 228 -9.89 -12.57 -1.82
C THR A 228 -10.02 -12.67 -3.34
N TYR A 229 -11.17 -12.25 -3.88
CA TYR A 229 -11.37 -12.19 -5.33
C TYR A 229 -10.35 -11.29 -6.01
N TYR A 230 -10.16 -10.07 -5.51
CA TYR A 230 -9.18 -9.14 -6.08
C TYR A 230 -7.74 -9.61 -5.87
N PHE A 231 -7.41 -10.21 -4.74
CA PHE A 231 -6.09 -10.80 -4.49
C PHE A 231 -5.72 -11.85 -5.56
N ALA A 232 -6.64 -12.75 -5.89
CA ALA A 232 -6.42 -13.76 -6.91
C ALA A 232 -6.39 -13.18 -8.34
N ARG A 233 -7.34 -12.30 -8.69
CA ARG A 233 -7.47 -11.69 -10.00
C ARG A 233 -6.28 -10.77 -10.31
N ASN A 234 -5.96 -9.88 -9.37
CA ASN A 234 -5.02 -8.78 -9.61
C ASN A 234 -3.58 -9.25 -9.79
N ARG A 235 -3.20 -10.38 -9.19
CA ARG A 235 -1.92 -11.04 -9.46
C ARG A 235 -1.70 -11.30 -10.97
N LEU A 236 -2.72 -11.78 -11.63
CA LEU A 236 -2.69 -12.08 -13.06
C LEU A 236 -2.77 -10.81 -13.92
N VAL A 237 -3.56 -9.83 -13.47
CA VAL A 237 -3.62 -8.50 -14.09
C VAL A 237 -2.25 -7.86 -14.09
N PHE A 238 -1.60 -7.83 -12.92
CA PHE A 238 -0.27 -7.27 -12.74
C PHE A 238 0.78 -7.98 -13.61
N ALA A 239 0.79 -9.32 -13.58
CA ALA A 239 1.70 -10.09 -14.42
C ALA A 239 1.53 -9.79 -15.91
N ARG A 240 0.29 -9.68 -16.41
CA ARG A 240 0.01 -9.36 -17.82
C ARG A 240 0.41 -7.95 -18.21
N ARG A 241 0.42 -7.03 -17.28
CA ARG A 241 0.76 -5.64 -17.54
C ARG A 241 2.28 -5.43 -17.60
N HIS A 242 3.03 -6.11 -16.73
CA HIS A 242 4.43 -5.80 -16.43
C HIS A 242 5.41 -6.92 -16.77
N PHE A 243 4.96 -8.14 -17.06
CA PHE A 243 5.84 -9.28 -17.27
C PHE A 243 5.90 -9.71 -18.74
N ASN A 244 6.96 -10.41 -19.12
CA ASN A 244 7.09 -10.96 -20.47
C ASN A 244 6.17 -12.19 -20.67
N PHE A 245 6.01 -12.58 -21.91
CA PHE A 245 5.10 -13.66 -22.32
C PHE A 245 5.32 -14.99 -21.55
N PHE A 246 6.56 -15.45 -21.38
CA PHE A 246 6.85 -16.69 -20.68
C PHE A 246 6.55 -16.61 -19.20
N GLN A 247 6.82 -15.46 -18.57
CA GLN A 247 6.48 -15.19 -17.18
C GLN A 247 4.96 -15.16 -16.97
N ILE A 248 4.21 -14.56 -17.90
CA ILE A 248 2.74 -14.57 -17.88
C ILE A 248 2.22 -16.02 -17.96
N LEU A 249 2.75 -16.85 -18.85
CA LEU A 249 2.38 -18.28 -18.95
C LEU A 249 2.66 -19.01 -17.64
N SER A 250 3.82 -18.80 -17.02
CA SER A 250 4.17 -19.39 -15.73
C SER A 250 3.18 -18.97 -14.64
N VAL A 251 2.88 -17.67 -14.53
CA VAL A 251 1.92 -17.19 -13.51
C VAL A 251 0.53 -17.75 -13.77
N ALA A 252 0.04 -17.73 -15.02
CA ALA A 252 -1.33 -18.08 -15.35
C ALA A 252 -1.59 -19.60 -15.29
N PHE A 253 -0.68 -20.42 -15.80
CA PHE A 253 -0.92 -21.85 -16.01
C PHE A 253 -0.19 -22.78 -15.04
N VAL A 254 0.78 -22.26 -14.29
CA VAL A 254 1.48 -23.04 -13.27
C VAL A 254 1.15 -22.49 -11.88
N PHE A 255 1.53 -21.24 -11.61
CA PHE A 255 1.47 -20.72 -10.26
C PHE A 255 0.03 -20.41 -9.79
N ALA A 256 -0.81 -19.79 -10.61
CA ALA A 256 -2.18 -19.44 -10.21
C ALA A 256 -3.06 -20.68 -9.92
N PRO A 257 -3.03 -21.79 -10.73
CA PRO A 257 -3.74 -23.02 -10.39
C PRO A 257 -3.24 -23.66 -9.09
N LEU A 258 -1.92 -23.75 -8.88
CA LEU A 258 -1.35 -24.29 -7.64
C LEU A 258 -1.75 -23.46 -6.42
N SER A 259 -1.71 -22.13 -6.55
CA SER A 259 -2.18 -21.22 -5.51
C SER A 259 -3.68 -21.39 -5.26
N ALA A 260 -4.50 -21.57 -6.29
CA ALA A 260 -5.93 -21.78 -6.14
C ALA A 260 -6.22 -23.07 -5.35
N VAL A 261 -5.51 -24.16 -5.63
CA VAL A 261 -5.63 -25.39 -4.84
C VAL A 261 -5.30 -25.14 -3.37
N TYR A 262 -4.16 -24.50 -3.10
CA TYR A 262 -3.73 -24.19 -1.73
C TYR A 262 -4.73 -23.31 -0.97
N TYR A 263 -5.09 -22.15 -1.52
CA TYR A 263 -5.96 -21.18 -0.84
C TYR A 263 -7.39 -21.71 -0.69
N CYS A 264 -7.91 -22.46 -1.68
CA CYS A 264 -9.20 -23.11 -1.57
C CYS A 264 -9.19 -24.20 -0.47
N ALA A 265 -8.13 -25.00 -0.38
CA ALA A 265 -8.01 -26.02 0.67
C ALA A 265 -7.98 -25.38 2.08
N VAL A 266 -7.21 -24.29 2.27
CA VAL A 266 -7.19 -23.55 3.54
C VAL A 266 -8.56 -22.97 3.87
N ALA A 267 -9.24 -22.37 2.90
CA ALA A 267 -10.58 -21.80 3.09
C ALA A 267 -11.62 -22.88 3.46
N LEU A 268 -11.62 -24.01 2.77
CA LEU A 268 -12.54 -25.12 3.05
C LEU A 268 -12.26 -25.77 4.42
N LYS A 269 -10.98 -25.94 4.80
CA LYS A 269 -10.59 -26.38 6.15
C LYS A 269 -11.12 -25.42 7.24
N SER A 270 -11.16 -24.13 6.94
CA SER A 270 -11.72 -23.08 7.80
C SER A 270 -13.25 -22.96 7.68
N ARG A 271 -13.92 -23.88 6.98
CA ARG A 271 -15.38 -23.88 6.71
C ARG A 271 -15.88 -22.61 6.01
N ARG A 272 -15.04 -21.98 5.17
CA ARG A 272 -15.34 -20.76 4.43
C ARG A 272 -15.37 -21.03 2.92
N ALA A 273 -16.41 -21.72 2.47
CA ALA A 273 -16.65 -22.02 1.06
C ALA A 273 -16.82 -20.75 0.19
N ASP A 274 -17.35 -19.67 0.78
CA ASP A 274 -17.45 -18.35 0.15
C ASP A 274 -16.09 -17.76 -0.24
N ILE A 275 -15.09 -17.93 0.62
CA ILE A 275 -13.69 -17.53 0.35
C ILE A 275 -13.07 -18.39 -0.75
N ALA A 276 -13.26 -19.71 -0.68
CA ALA A 276 -12.75 -20.63 -1.71
C ALA A 276 -13.34 -20.28 -3.09
N TRP A 277 -14.65 -20.05 -3.16
CA TRP A 277 -15.31 -19.64 -4.40
C TRP A 277 -14.81 -18.29 -4.92
N ALA A 278 -14.65 -17.29 -4.04
CA ALA A 278 -14.13 -15.99 -4.41
C ALA A 278 -12.71 -16.08 -5.00
N TYR A 279 -11.83 -16.89 -4.39
CA TYR A 279 -10.48 -17.11 -4.89
C TYR A 279 -10.48 -17.77 -6.28
N LEU A 280 -11.26 -18.86 -6.43
CA LEU A 280 -11.37 -19.56 -7.70
C LEU A 280 -11.91 -18.65 -8.82
N LYS A 281 -13.00 -17.92 -8.53
CA LYS A 281 -13.58 -16.95 -9.46
C LYS A 281 -12.57 -15.86 -9.85
N GLY A 282 -11.84 -15.31 -8.89
CA GLY A 282 -10.78 -14.32 -9.13
C GLY A 282 -9.68 -14.87 -10.04
N THR A 283 -9.23 -16.10 -9.78
CA THR A 283 -8.23 -16.77 -10.61
C THR A 283 -8.72 -16.99 -12.04
N LEU A 284 -9.93 -17.51 -12.23
CA LEU A 284 -10.50 -17.74 -13.57
C LEU A 284 -10.68 -16.43 -14.34
N VAL A 285 -11.24 -15.39 -13.71
CA VAL A 285 -11.34 -14.07 -14.34
C VAL A 285 -9.94 -13.48 -14.60
N GLY A 286 -8.98 -13.75 -13.74
CA GLY A 286 -7.58 -13.40 -13.95
C GLY A 286 -6.96 -14.07 -15.15
N ILE A 287 -7.25 -15.33 -15.45
CA ILE A 287 -6.71 -16.07 -16.59
C ILE A 287 -7.45 -15.74 -17.90
N PHE A 288 -8.77 -15.70 -17.89
CA PHE A 288 -9.60 -15.68 -19.09
C PHE A 288 -10.33 -14.36 -19.34
N GLY A 289 -10.31 -13.43 -18.38
CA GLY A 289 -11.03 -12.17 -18.50
C GLY A 289 -10.53 -11.30 -19.65
N VAL A 290 -11.44 -10.53 -20.23
CA VAL A 290 -11.12 -9.52 -21.25
C VAL A 290 -10.50 -8.31 -20.54
N TRP A 291 -9.29 -7.95 -20.95
CA TRP A 291 -8.51 -6.87 -20.35
C TRP A 291 -8.63 -5.62 -21.19
N LYS A 292 -9.17 -4.56 -20.61
CA LYS A 292 -9.01 -3.22 -21.20
C LYS A 292 -7.58 -2.75 -20.83
N ARG A 293 -6.76 -2.48 -21.84
CA ARG A 293 -5.55 -1.67 -21.65
C ARG A 293 -6.04 -0.25 -21.39
N HIS A 294 -5.74 0.28 -20.24
CA HIS A 294 -5.90 1.69 -19.90
C HIS A 294 -4.56 2.37 -20.09
#